data_9951c08e675749057b9afc08e6c5f27d
#
_entry.id   9951c08e675749057b9afc08e6c5f27d
#
_cell.length_a   1.000
_cell.length_b   1.000
_cell.length_c   1.000
_cell.angle_alpha   90.00
_cell.angle_beta   90.00
_cell.angle_gamma   90.00
#
_symmetry.space_group_name_H-M   'P 1'
#
loop_
_entity.id
_entity.type
_entity.pdbx_description
1 polymer ?
#
loop_
_entity_poly.entity_id
_entity_poly.type
_entity_poly.pdbx_seq_one_letter_code
_entity_poly.pdbx_strand_id
1 'polypeptide(L)'
;MSSADVITLPKLLSKVPEIFGNLPGLIKGSKMSKITDTNTPLGLGVAFEKATDSNPNGVAILYEDRELTYKQFNAWANRIADYLASIGLKKGDTVAVDVENRPELLATVLGCAKLGVCSALINTSQKGKVLTHSFNLVEPKAAIIGQELVEVIQEVRDDLDLKQNFFYFADQDTLADPGTAPEGFTNLATEIKDCSSENPASTHQTFLRDPLFYIYTS
;
A
#
# COMPACT_ATOMS: atom_id res chain seq x y z
N MET A 1 -41.31 1.54 0.57
CA MET A 1 -40.89 0.52 -0.43
C MET A 1 -40.52 1.27 -1.67
N SER A 2 -39.22 1.37 -1.95
CA SER A 2 -38.69 2.03 -3.16
C SER A 2 -39.02 1.15 -4.37
N SER A 3 -39.69 1.72 -5.38
CA SER A 3 -39.95 1.04 -6.64
C SER A 3 -38.62 0.67 -7.28
N ALA A 4 -38.37 -0.60 -7.47
CA ALA A 4 -37.22 -1.06 -8.24
C ALA A 4 -37.29 -0.43 -9.63
N ASP A 5 -36.23 0.27 -10.00
CA ASP A 5 -36.10 0.96 -11.30
C ASP A 5 -36.07 -0.10 -12.40
N VAL A 6 -37.22 -0.34 -13.04
CA VAL A 6 -37.34 -1.34 -14.10
C VAL A 6 -36.53 -0.87 -15.31
N ILE A 7 -35.52 -1.64 -15.69
CA ILE A 7 -34.71 -1.39 -16.89
C ILE A 7 -35.59 -1.69 -18.12
N THR A 8 -36.04 -0.66 -18.80
CA THR A 8 -36.81 -0.79 -20.04
C THR A 8 -35.89 -0.90 -21.26
N LEU A 9 -36.35 -1.58 -22.30
CA LEU A 9 -35.57 -1.75 -23.55
C LEU A 9 -35.07 -0.42 -24.15
N PRO A 10 -35.86 0.68 -24.20
CA PRO A 10 -35.36 1.99 -24.65
C PRO A 10 -34.25 2.54 -23.76
N LYS A 11 -34.30 2.35 -22.44
CA LYS A 11 -33.27 2.75 -21.48
C LYS A 11 -31.98 1.94 -21.67
N LEU A 12 -32.12 0.68 -22.05
CA LEU A 12 -30.98 -0.17 -22.41
C LEU A 12 -30.33 0.28 -23.71
N LEU A 13 -31.14 0.55 -24.75
CA LEU A 13 -30.67 1.00 -26.06
C LEU A 13 -29.99 2.37 -26.00
N SER A 14 -30.43 3.27 -25.12
CA SER A 14 -29.77 4.57 -24.92
C SER A 14 -28.37 4.47 -24.34
N LYS A 15 -28.04 3.34 -23.68
CA LYS A 15 -26.71 3.07 -23.10
C LYS A 15 -25.74 2.36 -24.04
N VAL A 16 -26.23 1.92 -25.20
CA VAL A 16 -25.40 1.22 -26.21
C VAL A 16 -24.17 2.04 -26.64
N PRO A 17 -24.25 3.35 -26.93
CA PRO A 17 -23.08 4.13 -27.29
C PRO A 17 -22.02 4.19 -26.18
N GLU A 18 -22.45 4.25 -24.91
CA GLU A 18 -21.59 4.26 -23.76
C GLU A 18 -20.87 2.89 -23.58
N ILE A 19 -21.57 1.79 -23.83
CA ILE A 19 -21.01 0.44 -23.83
C ILE A 19 -19.95 0.29 -24.93
N PHE A 20 -20.22 0.78 -26.15
CA PHE A 20 -19.26 0.74 -27.24
C PHE A 20 -18.05 1.64 -27.00
N GLY A 21 -18.21 2.79 -26.35
CA GLY A 21 -17.11 3.66 -25.91
C GLY A 21 -16.17 2.95 -24.94
N ASN A 22 -16.71 2.07 -24.08
CA ASN A 22 -15.94 1.31 -23.09
C ASN A 22 -15.41 -0.04 -23.62
N LEU A 23 -15.76 -0.43 -24.85
CA LEU A 23 -15.36 -1.71 -25.45
C LEU A 23 -13.84 -1.96 -25.44
N PRO A 24 -12.95 -0.97 -25.73
CA PRO A 24 -11.51 -1.15 -25.62
C PRO A 24 -11.07 -1.53 -24.21
N GLY A 25 -11.69 -0.93 -23.20
CA GLY A 25 -11.44 -1.27 -21.79
C GLY A 25 -11.86 -2.70 -21.43
N LEU A 26 -13.03 -3.12 -21.90
CA LEU A 26 -13.54 -4.49 -21.71
C LEU A 26 -12.65 -5.53 -22.39
N ILE A 27 -12.18 -5.26 -23.62
CA ILE A 27 -11.25 -6.14 -24.35
C ILE A 27 -9.92 -6.22 -23.59
N LYS A 28 -9.40 -5.09 -23.11
CA LYS A 28 -8.17 -5.06 -22.30
C LYS A 28 -8.33 -5.86 -21.01
N GLY A 29 -9.43 -5.67 -20.30
CA GLY A 29 -9.77 -6.43 -19.09
C GLY A 29 -9.87 -7.93 -19.35
N SER A 30 -10.55 -8.33 -20.43
CA SER A 30 -10.65 -9.75 -20.84
C SER A 30 -9.28 -10.36 -21.21
N LYS A 31 -8.36 -9.58 -21.78
CA LYS A 31 -6.99 -10.07 -22.03
C LYS A 31 -6.22 -10.24 -20.74
N MET A 32 -6.38 -9.33 -19.78
CA MET A 32 -5.73 -9.43 -18.47
C MET A 32 -6.25 -10.63 -17.66
N SER A 33 -7.55 -10.92 -17.72
CA SER A 33 -8.13 -12.10 -17.03
C SER A 33 -7.66 -13.45 -17.57
N LYS A 34 -7.00 -13.47 -18.72
CA LYS A 34 -6.41 -14.68 -19.33
C LYS A 34 -4.92 -14.86 -19.01
N ILE A 35 -4.33 -13.99 -18.21
CA ILE A 35 -2.95 -14.15 -17.78
C ILE A 35 -2.93 -15.31 -16.77
N THR A 36 -2.38 -16.44 -17.18
CA THR A 36 -2.27 -17.67 -16.38
C THR A 36 -0.83 -17.95 -15.96
N ASP A 37 0.14 -17.30 -16.61
CA ASP A 37 1.55 -17.44 -16.23
C ASP A 37 1.85 -16.62 -14.98
N THR A 38 2.05 -17.32 -13.88
CA THR A 38 2.38 -16.71 -12.58
C THR A 38 3.75 -16.06 -12.55
N ASN A 39 4.62 -16.31 -13.54
CA ASN A 39 5.90 -15.62 -13.73
C ASN A 39 5.77 -14.31 -14.54
N THR A 40 4.56 -13.89 -14.88
CA THR A 40 4.36 -12.61 -15.53
C THR A 40 4.81 -11.49 -14.59
N PRO A 41 5.72 -10.58 -15.02
CA PRO A 41 6.12 -9.42 -14.23
C PRO A 41 4.94 -8.42 -14.18
N LEU A 42 4.04 -8.67 -13.26
CA LEU A 42 2.84 -7.89 -13.06
C LEU A 42 2.52 -7.88 -11.55
N GLY A 43 2.75 -6.75 -10.93
CA GLY A 43 2.45 -6.50 -9.52
C GLY A 43 1.85 -5.12 -9.36
N LEU A 44 1.42 -4.80 -8.15
CA LEU A 44 0.87 -3.48 -7.82
C LEU A 44 1.84 -2.35 -8.19
N GLY A 45 3.14 -2.50 -7.90
CA GLY A 45 4.18 -1.53 -8.25
C GLY A 45 4.24 -1.27 -9.76
N VAL A 46 4.32 -2.32 -10.58
CA VAL A 46 4.35 -2.21 -12.05
C VAL A 46 3.09 -1.55 -12.60
N ALA A 47 1.92 -1.92 -12.06
CA ALA A 47 0.65 -1.34 -12.49
C ALA A 47 0.58 0.16 -12.15
N PHE A 48 1.06 0.55 -10.97
CA PHE A 48 1.05 1.94 -10.53
C PHE A 48 2.06 2.80 -11.32
N GLU A 49 3.24 2.30 -11.64
CA GLU A 49 4.20 2.99 -12.50
C GLU A 49 3.60 3.27 -13.89
N LYS A 50 2.97 2.27 -14.51
CA LYS A 50 2.26 2.46 -15.80
C LYS A 50 1.15 3.50 -15.72
N ALA A 51 0.40 3.53 -14.62
CA ALA A 51 -0.63 4.55 -14.42
C ALA A 51 -0.01 5.94 -14.26
N THR A 52 1.09 6.04 -13.53
CA THR A 52 1.86 7.28 -13.37
C THR A 52 2.38 7.81 -14.70
N ASP A 53 2.98 6.94 -15.53
CA ASP A 53 3.48 7.32 -16.87
C ASP A 53 2.36 7.81 -17.78
N SER A 54 1.17 7.22 -17.65
CA SER A 54 0.01 7.56 -18.48
C SER A 54 -0.67 8.86 -18.06
N ASN A 55 -0.65 9.19 -16.76
CA ASN A 55 -1.36 10.34 -16.20
C ASN A 55 -0.66 10.92 -14.96
N PRO A 56 0.57 11.44 -15.10
CA PRO A 56 1.40 11.84 -13.95
C PRO A 56 0.77 12.94 -13.08
N ASN A 57 0.02 13.84 -13.71
CA ASN A 57 -0.61 14.99 -13.05
C ASN A 57 -2.07 14.74 -12.63
N GLY A 58 -2.63 13.57 -12.95
CA GLY A 58 -3.96 13.20 -12.48
C GLY A 58 -3.94 12.91 -10.98
N VAL A 59 -5.10 13.08 -10.34
CA VAL A 59 -5.30 12.79 -8.92
C VAL A 59 -5.27 11.29 -8.71
N ALA A 60 -4.36 10.81 -7.88
CA ALA A 60 -4.24 9.41 -7.47
C ALA A 60 -4.90 9.16 -6.11
N ILE A 61 -4.73 10.09 -5.18
CA ILE A 61 -5.25 10.02 -3.82
C ILE A 61 -6.00 11.32 -3.52
N LEU A 62 -7.21 11.16 -3.03
CA LEU A 62 -8.02 12.22 -2.44
C LEU A 62 -8.42 11.76 -1.03
N TYR A 63 -7.94 12.44 -0.02
CA TYR A 63 -8.20 12.10 1.38
C TYR A 63 -8.30 13.37 2.19
N GLU A 64 -9.50 13.63 2.75
CA GLU A 64 -9.81 14.89 3.43
C GLU A 64 -9.43 16.10 2.55
N ASP A 65 -8.55 16.98 3.03
CA ASP A 65 -8.06 18.13 2.28
C ASP A 65 -6.76 17.86 1.50
N ARG A 66 -6.27 16.62 1.49
CA ARG A 66 -5.06 16.20 0.79
C ARG A 66 -5.38 15.66 -0.59
N GLU A 67 -4.75 16.23 -1.61
CA GLU A 67 -4.79 15.76 -2.99
C GLU A 67 -3.37 15.44 -3.45
N LEU A 68 -3.13 14.18 -3.84
CA LEU A 68 -1.84 13.74 -4.34
C LEU A 68 -2.00 13.24 -5.78
N THR A 69 -1.17 13.76 -6.67
CA THR A 69 -1.09 13.27 -8.04
C THR A 69 -0.42 11.89 -8.10
N TYR A 70 -0.61 11.17 -9.22
CA TYR A 70 0.10 9.90 -9.46
C TYR A 70 1.61 10.08 -9.31
N LYS A 71 2.18 11.14 -9.87
CA LYS A 71 3.62 11.43 -9.74
C LYS A 71 4.07 11.63 -8.30
N GLN A 72 3.33 12.41 -7.51
CA GLN A 72 3.66 12.67 -6.11
C GLN A 72 3.57 11.41 -5.27
N PHE A 73 2.49 10.66 -5.44
CA PHE A 73 2.27 9.43 -4.67
C PHE A 73 3.27 8.33 -5.05
N ASN A 74 3.59 8.20 -6.35
CA ASN A 74 4.64 7.29 -6.82
C ASN A 74 6.02 7.64 -6.22
N ALA A 75 6.38 8.92 -6.24
CA ALA A 75 7.64 9.39 -5.66
C ALA A 75 7.72 9.12 -4.15
N TRP A 76 6.61 9.26 -3.44
CA TRP A 76 6.53 8.94 -2.01
C TRP A 76 6.76 7.44 -1.76
N ALA A 77 6.04 6.58 -2.47
CA ALA A 77 6.22 5.13 -2.38
C ALA A 77 7.64 4.68 -2.78
N ASN A 78 8.25 5.33 -3.78
CA ASN A 78 9.64 5.05 -4.18
C ASN A 78 10.63 5.33 -3.06
N ARG A 79 10.47 6.45 -2.33
CA ARG A 79 11.32 6.78 -1.18
C ARG A 79 11.18 5.75 -0.05
N ILE A 80 9.96 5.27 0.20
CA ILE A 80 9.73 4.21 1.19
C ILE A 80 10.45 2.92 0.73
N ALA A 81 10.32 2.54 -0.54
CA ALA A 81 11.00 1.37 -1.08
C ALA A 81 12.52 1.47 -0.97
N ASP A 82 13.08 2.63 -1.33
CA ASP A 82 14.53 2.90 -1.26
C ASP A 82 15.05 2.81 0.18
N TYR A 83 14.34 3.41 1.13
CA TYR A 83 14.68 3.32 2.55
C TYR A 83 14.64 1.89 3.07
N LEU A 84 13.53 1.17 2.82
CA LEU A 84 13.41 -0.23 3.26
C LEU A 84 14.53 -1.11 2.67
N ALA A 85 14.91 -0.89 1.42
CA ALA A 85 16.05 -1.56 0.79
C ALA A 85 17.37 -1.20 1.46
N SER A 86 17.58 0.07 1.84
CA SER A 86 18.82 0.54 2.48
C SER A 86 19.06 -0.09 3.84
N ILE A 87 17.99 -0.44 4.56
CA ILE A 87 18.06 -1.14 5.85
C ILE A 87 18.06 -2.68 5.71
N GLY A 88 18.18 -3.18 4.46
CA GLY A 88 18.40 -4.59 4.16
C GLY A 88 17.16 -5.43 3.87
N LEU A 89 15.97 -4.82 3.76
CA LEU A 89 14.79 -5.55 3.32
C LEU A 89 14.89 -5.89 1.83
N LYS A 90 14.40 -7.06 1.48
CA LYS A 90 14.45 -7.59 0.11
C LYS A 90 13.19 -8.37 -0.22
N LYS A 91 13.04 -8.70 -1.48
CA LYS A 91 11.94 -9.52 -1.97
C LYS A 91 11.75 -10.78 -1.13
N GLY A 92 10.50 -11.02 -0.71
CA GLY A 92 10.09 -12.14 0.12
C GLY A 92 10.11 -11.87 1.62
N ASP A 93 10.71 -10.76 2.07
CA ASP A 93 10.58 -10.34 3.46
C ASP A 93 9.17 -9.80 3.73
N THR A 94 8.82 -9.69 5.01
CA THR A 94 7.53 -9.18 5.47
C THR A 94 7.73 -7.92 6.31
N VAL A 95 6.84 -6.94 6.11
CA VAL A 95 6.69 -5.76 6.96
C VAL A 95 5.31 -5.80 7.62
N ALA A 96 5.27 -5.71 8.94
CA ALA A 96 4.02 -5.50 9.66
C ALA A 96 3.58 -4.05 9.47
N VAL A 97 2.35 -3.84 9.02
CA VAL A 97 1.78 -2.52 8.79
C VAL A 97 0.55 -2.37 9.66
N ASP A 98 0.67 -1.54 10.69
CA ASP A 98 -0.40 -1.26 11.64
C ASP A 98 -0.69 0.25 11.59
N VAL A 99 -1.43 0.66 10.59
CA VAL A 99 -1.77 2.05 10.25
C VAL A 99 -3.23 2.07 9.83
N GLU A 100 -4.01 3.02 10.32
CA GLU A 100 -5.41 3.19 9.90
C GLU A 100 -5.52 3.59 8.41
N ASN A 101 -6.75 3.52 7.88
CA ASN A 101 -7.04 3.78 6.46
C ASN A 101 -6.79 5.24 6.09
N ARG A 102 -5.56 5.55 5.68
CA ARG A 102 -5.09 6.87 5.27
C ARG A 102 -3.97 6.77 4.23
N PRO A 103 -3.56 7.86 3.57
CA PRO A 103 -2.57 7.81 2.48
C PRO A 103 -1.25 7.15 2.84
N GLU A 104 -0.80 7.26 4.10
CA GLU A 104 0.43 6.66 4.62
C GLU A 104 0.40 5.13 4.54
N LEU A 105 -0.75 4.50 4.84
CA LEU A 105 -0.95 3.06 4.65
C LEU A 105 -0.73 2.67 3.18
N LEU A 106 -1.38 3.39 2.28
CA LEU A 106 -1.32 3.09 0.85
C LEU A 106 0.08 3.32 0.27
N ALA A 107 0.78 4.38 0.71
CA ALA A 107 2.15 4.67 0.30
C ALA A 107 3.11 3.58 0.79
N THR A 108 2.94 3.11 2.03
CA THR A 108 3.71 2.00 2.61
C THR A 108 3.51 0.72 1.80
N VAL A 109 2.27 0.35 1.55
CA VAL A 109 1.90 -0.84 0.77
C VAL A 109 2.49 -0.78 -0.64
N LEU A 110 2.38 0.36 -1.31
CA LEU A 110 2.96 0.53 -2.65
C LEU A 110 4.49 0.45 -2.61
N GLY A 111 5.14 1.07 -1.62
CA GLY A 111 6.59 0.99 -1.43
C GLY A 111 7.07 -0.44 -1.21
N CYS A 112 6.42 -1.19 -0.33
CA CYS A 112 6.68 -2.61 -0.11
C CYS A 112 6.49 -3.42 -1.40
N ALA A 113 5.39 -3.18 -2.14
CA ALA A 113 5.10 -3.88 -3.39
C ALA A 113 6.17 -3.65 -4.46
N LYS A 114 6.74 -2.45 -4.54
CA LYS A 114 7.84 -2.12 -5.48
C LYS A 114 9.13 -2.84 -5.14
N LEU A 115 9.36 -3.14 -3.88
CA LEU A 115 10.53 -3.90 -3.43
C LEU A 115 10.28 -5.43 -3.48
N GLY A 116 9.03 -5.86 -3.65
CA GLY A 116 8.63 -7.27 -3.55
C GLY A 116 8.57 -7.78 -2.11
N VAL A 117 8.39 -6.87 -1.17
CA VAL A 117 8.17 -7.14 0.26
C VAL A 117 6.66 -7.31 0.49
N CYS A 118 6.29 -8.29 1.29
CA CYS A 118 4.90 -8.55 1.66
C CYS A 118 4.47 -7.61 2.79
N SER A 119 3.34 -6.92 2.62
CA SER A 119 2.74 -6.11 3.68
C SER A 119 1.77 -6.95 4.50
N ALA A 120 2.10 -7.22 5.76
CA ALA A 120 1.17 -7.84 6.71
C ALA A 120 0.31 -6.74 7.34
N LEU A 121 -0.93 -6.64 6.86
CA LEU A 121 -1.89 -5.63 7.34
C LEU A 121 -2.47 -6.09 8.67
N ILE A 122 -1.94 -5.55 9.76
CA ILE A 122 -2.43 -5.84 11.10
C ILE A 122 -3.81 -5.20 11.27
N ASN A 123 -4.71 -5.90 11.95
CA ASN A 123 -6.02 -5.33 12.24
C ASN A 123 -5.90 -4.31 13.38
N THR A 124 -6.12 -3.03 13.08
CA THR A 124 -5.96 -1.89 14.00
C THR A 124 -6.83 -1.93 15.26
N SER A 125 -7.83 -2.80 15.29
CA SER A 125 -8.66 -3.02 16.48
C SER A 125 -8.10 -4.08 17.46
N GLN A 126 -7.05 -4.81 17.07
CA GLN A 126 -6.45 -5.84 17.91
C GLN A 126 -5.63 -5.23 19.04
N LYS A 127 -5.62 -5.91 20.20
CA LYS A 127 -4.86 -5.52 21.40
C LYS A 127 -4.32 -6.75 22.13
N GLY A 128 -3.33 -6.53 22.98
CA GLY A 128 -2.78 -7.56 23.87
C GLY A 128 -2.36 -8.82 23.12
N LYS A 129 -2.68 -10.00 23.66
CA LYS A 129 -2.25 -11.30 23.12
C LYS A 129 -2.69 -11.56 21.67
N VAL A 130 -3.82 -11.04 21.23
CA VAL A 130 -4.28 -11.22 19.85
C VAL A 130 -3.38 -10.43 18.90
N LEU A 131 -3.06 -9.20 19.24
CA LEU A 131 -2.11 -8.38 18.48
C LEU A 131 -0.73 -9.03 18.43
N THR A 132 -0.19 -9.44 19.59
CA THR A 132 1.10 -10.14 19.68
C THR A 132 1.12 -11.38 18.78
N HIS A 133 0.08 -12.19 18.82
CA HIS A 133 -0.01 -13.39 17.98
C HIS A 133 -0.02 -13.06 16.49
N SER A 134 -0.87 -12.13 16.07
CA SER A 134 -0.94 -11.72 14.65
C SER A 134 0.37 -11.14 14.17
N PHE A 135 1.03 -10.35 15.01
CA PHE A 135 2.30 -9.71 14.68
C PHE A 135 3.44 -10.73 14.52
N ASN A 136 3.59 -11.64 15.49
CA ASN A 136 4.67 -12.62 15.49
C ASN A 136 4.48 -13.70 14.41
N LEU A 137 3.21 -14.04 14.07
CA LEU A 137 2.88 -15.07 13.08
C LEU A 137 3.52 -14.82 11.70
N VAL A 138 3.72 -13.57 11.32
CA VAL A 138 4.25 -13.19 10.00
C VAL A 138 5.76 -12.94 10.01
N GLU A 139 6.41 -13.10 11.14
CA GLU A 139 7.87 -12.95 11.32
C GLU A 139 8.42 -11.70 10.62
N PRO A 140 7.89 -10.50 10.93
CA PRO A 140 8.23 -9.30 10.18
C PRO A 140 9.69 -8.88 10.40
N LYS A 141 10.32 -8.30 9.39
CA LYS A 141 11.67 -7.72 9.47
C LYS A 141 11.66 -6.25 9.87
N ALA A 142 10.51 -5.61 9.72
CA ALA A 142 10.24 -4.24 10.13
C ALA A 142 8.75 -4.07 10.45
N ALA A 143 8.43 -3.03 11.20
CA ALA A 143 7.06 -2.63 11.50
C ALA A 143 6.87 -1.15 11.22
N ILE A 144 5.79 -0.80 10.54
CA ILE A 144 5.38 0.58 10.28
C ILE A 144 4.07 0.79 11.03
N ILE A 145 4.12 1.69 12.00
CA ILE A 145 3.07 1.92 12.99
C ILE A 145 2.56 3.34 12.84
N GLY A 146 1.25 3.47 12.65
CA GLY A 146 0.59 4.76 12.66
C GLY A 146 0.64 5.43 14.04
N GLN A 147 0.60 6.74 14.05
CA GLN A 147 0.58 7.56 15.26
C GLN A 147 -0.47 7.08 16.26
N GLU A 148 -1.64 6.73 15.75
CA GLU A 148 -2.84 6.33 16.47
C GLU A 148 -2.70 4.99 17.19
N LEU A 149 -1.71 4.16 16.83
CA LEU A 149 -1.52 2.79 17.33
C LEU A 149 -0.23 2.60 18.15
N VAL A 150 0.53 3.67 18.33
CA VAL A 150 1.82 3.64 19.08
C VAL A 150 1.64 3.10 20.49
N GLU A 151 0.66 3.61 21.25
CA GLU A 151 0.41 3.18 22.63
C GLU A 151 0.05 1.70 22.69
N VAL A 152 -0.78 1.22 21.78
CA VAL A 152 -1.20 -0.19 21.70
C VAL A 152 -0.01 -1.11 21.40
N ILE A 153 0.89 -0.70 20.54
CA ILE A 153 2.13 -1.44 20.24
C ILE A 153 3.09 -1.39 21.43
N GLN A 154 3.22 -0.26 22.13
CA GLN A 154 4.06 -0.15 23.32
C GLN A 154 3.63 -1.08 24.44
N GLU A 155 2.32 -1.28 24.64
CA GLU A 155 1.77 -2.22 25.62
C GLU A 155 2.22 -3.69 25.42
N VAL A 156 2.47 -4.10 24.18
CA VAL A 156 2.84 -5.47 23.81
C VAL A 156 4.29 -5.61 23.36
N ARG A 157 5.04 -4.52 23.37
CA ARG A 157 6.37 -4.41 22.74
C ARG A 157 7.33 -5.51 23.17
N ASP A 158 7.35 -5.83 24.45
CA ASP A 158 8.26 -6.83 25.01
C ASP A 158 7.93 -8.26 24.56
N ASP A 159 6.66 -8.52 24.23
CA ASP A 159 6.14 -9.80 23.78
C ASP A 159 6.29 -10.00 22.26
N LEU A 160 6.69 -8.97 21.52
CA LEU A 160 6.93 -9.08 20.08
C LEU A 160 8.29 -9.70 19.80
N ASP A 161 8.37 -10.59 18.80
CA ASP A 161 9.63 -11.21 18.36
C ASP A 161 10.54 -10.21 17.65
N LEU A 162 9.97 -9.24 16.94
CA LEU A 162 10.69 -8.12 16.34
C LEU A 162 11.24 -7.20 17.44
N LYS A 163 12.57 -7.02 17.51
CA LYS A 163 13.22 -6.20 18.55
C LYS A 163 13.71 -4.84 18.05
N GLN A 164 13.82 -4.65 16.76
CA GLN A 164 14.30 -3.41 16.09
C GLN A 164 13.50 -3.10 14.85
N ASN A 165 13.78 -1.99 14.15
CA ASN A 165 13.12 -1.58 12.92
C ASN A 165 11.61 -1.28 13.12
N PHE A 166 11.29 -0.58 14.20
CA PHE A 166 9.96 -0.02 14.40
C PHE A 166 9.94 1.41 13.92
N PHE A 167 9.10 1.67 12.95
CA PHE A 167 8.95 2.97 12.33
C PHE A 167 7.62 3.59 12.73
N TYR A 168 7.69 4.86 13.10
CA TYR A 168 6.54 5.71 13.37
C TYR A 168 6.15 6.46 12.10
N PHE A 169 4.85 6.52 11.82
CA PHE A 169 4.33 7.29 10.71
C PHE A 169 3.20 8.19 11.21
N ALA A 170 3.47 9.50 11.29
CA ALA A 170 2.50 10.47 11.76
C ALA A 170 1.29 10.58 10.83
N ASP A 171 0.13 10.92 11.40
CA ASP A 171 -1.07 11.27 10.65
C ASP A 171 -1.10 12.78 10.38
N GLN A 172 -0.23 13.23 9.51
CA GLN A 172 -0.13 14.65 9.14
C GLN A 172 0.41 14.76 7.71
N ASP A 173 0.44 15.97 7.17
CA ASP A 173 1.23 16.26 5.98
C ASP A 173 2.72 16.11 6.31
N THR A 174 3.16 14.87 6.27
CA THR A 174 4.51 14.42 6.66
C THR A 174 5.61 15.05 5.81
N LEU A 175 5.26 15.71 4.71
CA LEU A 175 6.17 16.48 3.88
C LEU A 175 6.47 17.85 4.51
N ALA A 176 5.54 18.39 5.30
CA ALA A 176 5.68 19.71 5.94
C ALA A 176 6.26 19.60 7.36
N ASP A 177 5.73 18.70 8.19
CA ASP A 177 6.20 18.46 9.57
C ASP A 177 6.10 16.98 9.92
N PRO A 178 7.21 16.26 9.89
CA PRO A 178 7.22 14.83 10.21
C PRO A 178 6.95 14.51 11.69
N GLY A 179 6.92 15.51 12.57
CA GLY A 179 6.77 15.33 14.01
C GLY A 179 7.97 14.67 14.69
N THR A 180 7.84 14.43 16.00
CA THR A 180 8.86 13.72 16.79
C THR A 180 8.41 12.27 17.02
N ALA A 181 9.27 11.31 16.68
CA ALA A 181 8.99 9.90 16.94
C ALA A 181 8.93 9.62 18.45
N PRO A 182 8.00 8.79 18.92
CA PRO A 182 7.99 8.27 20.27
C PRO A 182 9.26 7.45 20.58
N GLU A 183 9.55 7.28 21.87
CA GLU A 183 10.68 6.47 22.31
C GLU A 183 10.59 5.03 21.77
N GLY A 184 11.70 4.53 21.25
CA GLY A 184 11.79 3.20 20.65
C GLY A 184 11.32 3.10 19.20
N PHE A 185 10.94 4.23 18.58
CA PHE A 185 10.56 4.30 17.19
C PHE A 185 11.47 5.24 16.40
N THR A 186 11.64 4.94 15.12
CA THR A 186 12.29 5.82 14.15
C THR A 186 11.22 6.51 13.31
N ASN A 187 11.33 7.80 13.07
CA ASN A 187 10.37 8.54 12.25
C ASN A 187 10.58 8.24 10.77
N LEU A 188 9.68 7.46 10.18
CA LEU A 188 9.77 7.07 8.77
C LEU A 188 9.78 8.27 7.83
N ALA A 189 8.97 9.29 8.09
CA ALA A 189 8.90 10.47 7.23
C ALA A 189 10.23 11.25 7.20
N THR A 190 10.97 11.26 8.31
CA THR A 190 12.31 11.85 8.38
C THR A 190 13.31 11.02 7.59
N GLU A 191 13.30 9.69 7.77
CA GLU A 191 14.24 8.79 7.14
C GLU A 191 14.12 8.77 5.61
N ILE A 192 12.88 8.83 5.10
CA ILE A 192 12.64 8.78 3.65
C ILE A 192 12.87 10.12 2.95
N LYS A 193 13.13 11.21 3.68
CA LYS A 193 13.20 12.55 3.11
C LYS A 193 14.25 12.68 2.00
N ASP A 194 15.42 12.10 2.22
CA ASP A 194 16.57 12.18 1.32
C ASP A 194 16.73 10.91 0.46
N CYS A 195 15.79 9.97 0.55
CA CYS A 195 15.77 8.76 -0.25
C CYS A 195 15.38 9.03 -1.72
N SER A 196 15.77 8.12 -2.61
CA SER A 196 15.47 8.23 -4.03
C SER A 196 13.96 8.21 -4.31
N SER A 197 13.52 9.17 -5.11
CA SER A 197 12.14 9.22 -5.64
C SER A 197 11.98 8.54 -7.01
N GLU A 198 13.05 7.98 -7.55
CA GLU A 198 13.04 7.27 -8.83
C GLU A 198 12.48 5.86 -8.69
N ASN A 199 11.90 5.33 -9.76
CA ASN A 199 11.35 3.98 -9.76
C ASN A 199 12.45 2.94 -9.50
N PRO A 200 12.34 2.12 -8.46
CA PRO A 200 13.36 1.11 -8.16
C PRO A 200 13.33 -0.03 -9.18
N ALA A 201 14.50 -0.50 -9.59
CA ALA A 201 14.61 -1.62 -10.53
C ALA A 201 13.95 -2.92 -10.02
N SER A 202 13.80 -3.07 -8.70
CA SER A 202 13.13 -4.19 -8.05
C SER A 202 11.66 -4.31 -8.43
N THR A 203 10.98 -3.22 -8.79
CA THR A 203 9.57 -3.24 -9.23
C THR A 203 9.34 -4.24 -10.36
N HIS A 204 10.25 -4.28 -11.33
CA HIS A 204 10.14 -5.17 -12.50
C HIS A 204 10.58 -6.61 -12.21
N GLN A 205 11.04 -6.89 -10.99
CA GLN A 205 11.39 -8.22 -10.51
C GLN A 205 10.28 -8.85 -9.65
N THR A 206 9.11 -8.18 -9.54
CA THR A 206 7.92 -8.69 -8.88
C THR A 206 7.01 -9.40 -9.88
N PHE A 207 6.43 -10.53 -9.47
CA PHE A 207 5.65 -11.40 -10.32
C PHE A 207 4.26 -11.66 -9.72
N LEU A 208 3.31 -12.11 -10.54
CA LEU A 208 1.96 -12.45 -10.08
C LEU A 208 1.91 -13.47 -8.94
N ARG A 209 2.90 -14.35 -8.84
CA ARG A 209 3.01 -15.36 -7.77
C ARG A 209 3.51 -14.81 -6.45
N ASP A 210 4.10 -13.61 -6.44
CA ASP A 210 4.69 -13.06 -5.23
C ASP A 210 3.59 -12.58 -4.28
N PRO A 211 3.67 -12.87 -2.98
CA PRO A 211 2.69 -12.39 -2.02
C PRO A 211 2.75 -10.87 -1.93
N LEU A 212 1.58 -10.25 -1.95
CA LEU A 212 1.42 -8.80 -1.81
C LEU A 212 1.00 -8.43 -0.39
N PHE A 213 0.03 -9.17 0.14
CA PHE A 213 -0.55 -8.93 1.45
C PHE A 213 -0.67 -10.21 2.28
N TYR A 214 -0.54 -10.04 3.59
CA TYR A 214 -1.19 -10.90 4.56
C TYR A 214 -2.34 -10.12 5.20
N ILE A 215 -3.55 -10.66 5.13
CA ILE A 215 -4.75 -10.06 5.71
C ILE A 215 -5.33 -11.06 6.68
N TYR A 216 -5.60 -10.63 7.90
CA TYR A 216 -6.16 -11.47 8.93
C TYR A 216 -7.69 -11.49 8.80
N THR A 217 -8.26 -12.69 8.74
CA THR A 217 -9.70 -12.90 8.85
C THR A 217 -10.02 -13.33 10.28
N SER A 218 -11.05 -12.72 10.87
CA SER A 218 -11.61 -13.12 12.17
C SER A 218 -12.36 -14.44 12.05
#